data_85741d54a5073410c10cdb514e1ddf9f
#
_entry.id   85741d54a5073410c10cdb514e1ddf9f
#
_cell.length_a   1.000
_cell.length_b   1.000
_cell.length_c   1.000
_cell.angle_alpha   90.00
_cell.angle_beta   90.00
_cell.angle_gamma   90.00
#
_symmetry.space_group_name_H-M   'P 1'
#
loop_
_entity.id
_entity.type
_entity.pdbx_description
1 polymer ?
#
loop_
_entity_poly.entity_id
_entity_poly.type
_entity_poly.pdbx_seq_one_letter_code
_entity_poly.pdbx_strand_id
1 'polypeptide(L)'
;MPQHVVVTEYDAGWPREFERESEQLARVFGSNLAAIHHIGSTSVPGLAAKPVVDIMPVVYSLEAVDFSRAGFEALGYEYLGGFGILGRRYMRKGGDERTHQVHVFAQGDEVNITRHLAFRDYLKTHPEVKNEYAVLKLRLAEKYPYDIDAYCEIGRAHV
;
A
#
# COMPACT_ATOMS: atom_id res chain seq x y z
N MET A 1 19.12 9.37 2.04
CA MET A 1 19.57 8.05 1.54
C MET A 1 18.47 7.38 0.75
N PRO A 2 18.76 6.84 -0.44
CA PRO A 2 17.78 6.05 -1.18
C PRO A 2 17.31 4.84 -0.36
N GLN A 3 16.05 4.51 -0.48
CA GLN A 3 15.48 3.34 0.17
C GLN A 3 16.08 2.07 -0.45
N HIS A 4 16.57 1.15 0.39
CA HIS A 4 17.03 -0.16 -0.07
C HIS A 4 15.84 -1.01 -0.52
N VAL A 5 15.86 -1.50 -1.74
CA VAL A 5 14.84 -2.39 -2.27
C VAL A 5 15.14 -3.81 -1.81
N VAL A 6 14.37 -4.27 -0.83
CA VAL A 6 14.48 -5.63 -0.29
C VAL A 6 13.18 -6.37 -0.57
N VAL A 7 13.26 -7.51 -1.24
CA VAL A 7 12.12 -8.39 -1.49
C VAL A 7 12.33 -9.67 -0.67
N THR A 8 11.37 -9.98 0.17
CA THR A 8 11.39 -11.17 1.01
C THR A 8 10.33 -12.17 0.56
N GLU A 9 10.45 -13.41 1.00
CA GLU A 9 9.39 -14.40 0.82
C GLU A 9 8.14 -13.93 1.56
N TYR A 10 6.98 -14.50 1.18
CA TYR A 10 5.71 -14.15 1.79
C TYR A 10 5.77 -14.36 3.31
N ASP A 11 5.30 -13.37 4.04
CA ASP A 11 5.19 -13.42 5.51
C ASP A 11 3.72 -13.54 5.91
N ALA A 12 3.38 -14.65 6.54
CA ALA A 12 2.02 -14.90 7.03
C ALA A 12 1.58 -13.92 8.13
N GLY A 13 2.49 -13.12 8.68
CA GLY A 13 2.19 -12.08 9.63
C GLY A 13 1.64 -10.79 9.01
N TRP A 14 1.77 -10.61 7.70
CA TRP A 14 1.28 -9.38 7.04
C TRP A 14 -0.23 -9.16 7.19
N PRO A 15 -1.11 -10.17 7.05
CA PRO A 15 -2.54 -9.95 7.30
C PRO A 15 -2.84 -9.48 8.73
N ARG A 16 -2.14 -9.98 9.72
CA ARG A 16 -2.29 -9.54 11.12
C ARG A 16 -1.80 -8.11 11.32
N GLU A 17 -0.69 -7.77 10.69
CA GLU A 17 -0.15 -6.42 10.73
C GLU A 17 -1.14 -5.43 10.11
N PHE A 18 -1.75 -5.81 8.98
CA PHE A 18 -2.82 -5.03 8.37
C PHE A 18 -4.00 -4.84 9.33
N GLU A 19 -4.49 -5.91 9.95
CA GLU A 19 -5.63 -5.83 10.86
C GLU A 19 -5.34 -4.92 12.05
N ARG A 20 -4.18 -5.09 12.67
CA ARG A 20 -3.75 -4.30 13.81
C ARG A 20 -3.66 -2.81 13.47
N GLU A 21 -3.01 -2.51 12.37
CA GLU A 21 -2.84 -1.13 11.92
C GLU A 21 -4.16 -0.51 11.50
N SER A 22 -5.02 -1.28 10.84
CA SER A 22 -6.34 -0.84 10.42
C SER A 22 -7.24 -0.46 11.58
N GLU A 23 -7.17 -1.17 12.70
CA GLU A 23 -7.93 -0.83 13.90
C GLU A 23 -7.53 0.54 14.43
N GLN A 24 -6.24 0.83 14.47
CA GLN A 24 -5.74 2.13 14.93
C GLN A 24 -6.15 3.25 13.96
N LEU A 25 -6.00 3.02 12.66
CA LEU A 25 -6.41 3.99 11.64
C LEU A 25 -7.91 4.25 11.68
N ALA A 26 -8.71 3.20 11.84
CA ALA A 26 -10.16 3.32 11.89
C ALA A 26 -10.64 4.23 13.02
N ARG A 27 -9.95 4.24 14.15
CA ARG A 27 -10.27 5.13 15.27
C ARG A 27 -10.08 6.60 14.88
N VAL A 28 -9.04 6.90 14.10
CA VAL A 28 -8.77 8.26 13.64
C VAL A 28 -9.77 8.69 12.57
N PHE A 29 -10.07 7.80 11.60
CA PHE A 29 -11.07 8.11 10.56
C PHE A 29 -12.46 8.28 11.13
N GLY A 30 -12.82 7.48 12.16
CA GLY A 30 -14.13 7.54 12.78
C GLY A 30 -15.26 7.27 11.77
N SER A 31 -16.32 8.05 11.86
CA SER A 31 -17.51 7.90 11.00
C SER A 31 -17.26 8.24 9.52
N ASN A 32 -16.12 8.84 9.20
CA ASN A 32 -15.73 9.14 7.82
C ASN A 32 -15.29 7.89 7.03
N LEU A 33 -15.00 6.79 7.72
CA LEU A 33 -14.52 5.57 7.08
C LEU A 33 -15.68 4.76 6.50
N ALA A 34 -15.65 4.52 5.18
CA ALA A 34 -16.61 3.66 4.50
C ALA A 34 -16.14 2.21 4.43
N ALA A 35 -14.83 2.02 4.16
CA ALA A 35 -14.22 0.69 4.08
C ALA A 35 -12.70 0.84 4.24
N ILE A 36 -12.02 -0.27 4.54
CA ILE A 36 -10.57 -0.31 4.60
C ILE A 36 -10.08 -1.65 4.03
N HIS A 37 -9.15 -1.58 3.09
CA HIS A 37 -8.68 -2.75 2.36
C HIS A 37 -7.17 -2.94 2.48
N HIS A 38 -6.75 -4.20 2.60
CA HIS A 38 -5.36 -4.60 2.42
C HIS A 38 -5.11 -4.72 0.91
N ILE A 39 -4.19 -3.92 0.38
CA ILE A 39 -3.85 -3.91 -1.05
C ILE A 39 -2.37 -4.17 -1.25
N GLY A 40 -1.93 -4.11 -2.50
CA GLY A 40 -0.54 -4.31 -2.85
C GLY A 40 -0.08 -5.76 -2.72
N SER A 41 1.21 -5.98 -2.88
CA SER A 41 1.78 -7.32 -2.95
C SER A 41 1.65 -8.10 -1.65
N THR A 42 1.76 -7.43 -0.49
CA THR A 42 1.63 -8.13 0.80
C THR A 42 0.22 -8.65 1.08
N SER A 43 -0.77 -8.19 0.32
CA SER A 43 -2.16 -8.66 0.43
C SER A 43 -2.41 -9.98 -0.32
N VAL A 44 -1.45 -10.44 -1.13
CA VAL A 44 -1.59 -11.65 -1.95
C VAL A 44 -0.89 -12.81 -1.26
N PRO A 45 -1.63 -13.84 -0.80
CA PRO A 45 -1.01 -14.98 -0.12
C PRO A 45 0.04 -15.67 -0.97
N GLY A 46 1.19 -15.95 -0.37
CA GLY A 46 2.29 -16.63 -1.04
C GLY A 46 3.15 -15.78 -1.95
N LEU A 47 2.84 -14.50 -2.14
CA LEU A 47 3.61 -13.62 -3.02
C LEU A 47 4.80 -12.99 -2.28
N ALA A 48 6.01 -13.16 -2.84
CA ALA A 48 7.19 -12.45 -2.35
C ALA A 48 7.02 -10.94 -2.59
N ALA A 49 7.41 -10.13 -1.62
CA ALA A 49 7.19 -8.69 -1.68
C ALA A 49 8.20 -7.91 -0.83
N LYS A 50 8.27 -6.62 -1.06
CA LYS A 50 8.88 -5.72 -0.07
C LYS A 50 8.03 -5.79 1.20
N PRO A 51 8.65 -5.81 2.40
CA PRO A 51 7.90 -5.92 3.65
C PRO A 51 7.25 -4.59 4.05
N VAL A 52 6.42 -4.06 3.17
CA VAL A 52 5.66 -2.82 3.37
C VAL A 52 4.19 -3.14 3.18
N VAL A 53 3.41 -2.94 4.22
CA VAL A 53 1.96 -3.20 4.17
C VAL A 53 1.26 -1.99 3.57
N ASP A 54 0.56 -2.21 2.45
CA ASP A 54 -0.24 -1.18 1.78
C ASP A 54 -1.68 -1.27 2.22
N ILE A 55 -2.23 -0.15 2.67
CA ILE A 55 -3.58 -0.06 3.21
C ILE A 55 -4.35 0.98 2.40
N MET A 56 -5.56 0.64 1.97
CA MET A 56 -6.42 1.55 1.22
C MET A 56 -7.73 1.80 1.98
N PRO A 57 -7.78 2.85 2.80
CA PRO A 57 -9.04 3.32 3.37
C PRO A 57 -9.87 4.01 2.29
N VAL A 58 -11.17 3.75 2.32
CA VAL A 58 -12.15 4.44 1.48
C VAL A 58 -13.01 5.28 2.41
N VAL A 59 -13.10 6.59 2.12
CA VAL A 59 -13.75 7.56 3.00
C VAL A 59 -14.87 8.30 2.27
N TYR A 60 -15.74 8.92 3.04
CA TYR A 60 -16.79 9.75 2.48
C TYR A 60 -16.30 11.15 2.07
N SER A 61 -15.32 11.68 2.82
CA SER A 61 -14.79 13.03 2.58
C SER A 61 -13.27 13.07 2.77
N LEU A 62 -12.55 13.52 1.72
CA LEU A 62 -11.10 13.75 1.81
C LEU A 62 -10.77 14.95 2.71
N GLU A 63 -11.62 15.97 2.72
CA GLU A 63 -11.41 17.14 3.59
C GLU A 63 -11.42 16.74 5.06
N ALA A 64 -12.32 15.82 5.45
CA ALA A 64 -12.37 15.31 6.81
C ALA A 64 -11.09 14.56 7.18
N VAL A 65 -10.45 13.89 6.21
CA VAL A 65 -9.13 13.26 6.43
C VAL A 65 -8.08 14.31 6.76
N ASP A 66 -8.07 15.41 6.01
CA ASP A 66 -7.12 16.52 6.25
C ASP A 66 -7.27 17.11 7.66
N PHE A 67 -8.50 17.24 8.15
CA PHE A 67 -8.77 17.68 9.52
C PHE A 67 -8.28 16.72 10.59
N SER A 68 -8.13 15.45 10.25
CA SER A 68 -7.67 14.42 11.18
C SER A 68 -6.14 14.19 11.14
N ARG A 69 -5.42 15.01 10.42
CA ARG A 69 -3.97 14.90 10.20
C ARG A 69 -3.19 14.63 11.50
N ALA A 70 -3.47 15.40 12.55
CA ALA A 70 -2.77 15.26 13.83
C ALA A 70 -2.94 13.86 14.43
N GLY A 71 -4.09 13.23 14.26
CA GLY A 71 -4.34 11.88 14.73
C GLY A 71 -3.48 10.84 14.01
N PHE A 72 -3.30 10.99 12.71
CA PHE A 72 -2.42 10.11 11.93
C PHE A 72 -0.95 10.32 12.29
N GLU A 73 -0.54 11.57 12.46
CA GLU A 73 0.83 11.87 12.88
C GLU A 73 1.14 11.30 14.27
N ALA A 74 0.16 11.29 15.17
CA ALA A 74 0.30 10.67 16.49
C ALA A 74 0.51 9.15 16.40
N LEU A 75 0.05 8.50 15.33
CA LEU A 75 0.31 7.07 15.09
C LEU A 75 1.68 6.82 14.44
N GLY A 76 2.41 7.88 14.12
CA GLY A 76 3.73 7.78 13.48
C GLY A 76 3.74 7.96 11.97
N TYR A 77 2.63 8.39 11.37
CA TYR A 77 2.55 8.61 9.93
C TYR A 77 3.07 9.99 9.53
N GLU A 78 3.78 10.02 8.41
CA GLU A 78 4.10 11.23 7.68
C GLU A 78 2.97 11.51 6.71
N TYR A 79 2.29 12.66 6.85
CA TYR A 79 1.14 13.02 6.04
C TYR A 79 1.61 13.82 4.82
N LEU A 80 1.41 13.28 3.61
CA LEU A 80 1.95 13.85 2.36
C LEU A 80 0.87 14.39 1.42
N GLY A 81 -0.40 14.44 1.83
CA GLY A 81 -1.49 14.91 1.00
C GLY A 81 -1.64 14.04 -0.25
N GLY A 82 -1.88 14.65 -1.41
CA GLY A 82 -2.03 13.92 -2.66
C GLY A 82 -0.77 13.22 -3.13
N PHE A 83 0.36 13.79 -2.87
CA PHE A 83 1.69 13.30 -3.25
C PHE A 83 1.76 12.87 -4.73
N GLY A 84 1.30 13.78 -5.62
CA GLY A 84 1.35 13.59 -7.07
C GLY A 84 0.17 12.83 -7.68
N ILE A 85 -0.77 12.33 -6.88
CA ILE A 85 -1.98 11.68 -7.37
C ILE A 85 -3.21 12.47 -6.94
N LEU A 86 -3.93 12.99 -7.94
CA LEU A 86 -5.15 13.73 -7.70
C LEU A 86 -6.22 12.84 -7.05
N GLY A 87 -6.89 13.35 -6.04
CA GLY A 87 -7.94 12.61 -5.34
C GLY A 87 -7.44 11.61 -4.30
N ARG A 88 -6.14 11.56 -4.05
CA ARG A 88 -5.56 10.69 -3.03
C ARG A 88 -5.12 11.48 -1.81
N ARG A 89 -5.17 10.85 -0.64
CA ARG A 89 -4.38 11.28 0.52
C ARG A 89 -3.43 10.16 0.88
N TYR A 90 -2.16 10.46 0.85
CA TYR A 90 -1.08 9.48 1.04
C TYR A 90 -0.36 9.74 2.36
N MET A 91 -0.13 8.65 3.09
CA MET A 91 0.62 8.66 4.35
C MET A 91 1.56 7.48 4.37
N ARG A 92 2.67 7.63 5.07
CA ARG A 92 3.62 6.52 5.24
C ARG A 92 4.24 6.54 6.64
N LYS A 93 4.67 5.38 7.08
CA LYS A 93 5.29 5.18 8.39
C LYS A 93 6.62 4.46 8.20
N GLY A 94 7.63 4.85 8.99
CA GLY A 94 8.93 4.21 9.00
C GLY A 94 10.04 4.95 8.26
N GLY A 95 9.77 6.10 7.66
CA GLY A 95 10.79 6.90 6.95
C GLY A 95 11.42 6.13 5.78
N ASP A 96 12.76 6.06 5.76
CA ASP A 96 13.48 5.33 4.71
C ASP A 96 13.33 3.80 4.84
N GLU A 97 13.03 3.31 6.03
CA GLU A 97 12.70 1.91 6.28
C GLU A 97 11.19 1.77 6.47
N ARG A 98 10.44 2.07 5.42
CA ARG A 98 8.97 2.09 5.47
C ARG A 98 8.41 0.75 5.87
N THR A 99 7.40 0.80 6.74
CA THR A 99 6.67 -0.38 7.20
C THR A 99 5.24 -0.38 6.70
N HIS A 100 4.66 0.81 6.53
CA HIS A 100 3.26 0.97 6.12
C HIS A 100 3.11 2.13 5.15
N GLN A 101 2.25 1.93 4.16
CA GLN A 101 1.82 2.98 3.23
C GLN A 101 0.30 2.98 3.19
N VAL A 102 -0.31 4.16 3.33
CA VAL A 102 -1.76 4.33 3.39
C VAL A 102 -2.20 5.21 2.22
N HIS A 103 -3.08 4.67 1.38
CA HIS A 103 -3.62 5.32 0.19
C HIS A 103 -5.11 5.54 0.37
N VAL A 104 -5.50 6.77 0.74
CA VAL A 104 -6.89 7.11 1.03
C VAL A 104 -7.56 7.66 -0.22
N PHE A 105 -8.72 7.11 -0.56
CA PHE A 105 -9.55 7.59 -1.67
C PHE A 105 -10.98 7.82 -1.20
N ALA A 106 -11.65 8.78 -1.84
CA ALA A 106 -13.08 8.98 -1.60
C ALA A 106 -13.90 7.87 -2.25
N GLN A 107 -15.03 7.54 -1.66
CA GLN A 107 -15.90 6.44 -2.11
C GLN A 107 -16.31 6.54 -3.59
N GLY A 108 -16.44 7.75 -4.12
CA GLY A 108 -16.79 7.97 -5.52
C GLY A 108 -15.65 7.76 -6.53
N ASP A 109 -14.43 7.60 -6.05
CA ASP A 109 -13.26 7.40 -6.93
C ASP A 109 -13.13 5.94 -7.35
N GLU A 110 -14.05 5.49 -8.19
CA GLU A 110 -14.12 4.09 -8.61
C GLU A 110 -12.89 3.65 -9.40
N VAL A 111 -12.29 4.53 -10.18
CA VAL A 111 -11.13 4.20 -11.03
C VAL A 111 -9.94 3.76 -10.18
N ASN A 112 -9.56 4.57 -9.19
CA ASN A 112 -8.41 4.25 -8.34
C ASN A 112 -8.70 3.08 -7.40
N ILE A 113 -9.88 3.03 -6.82
CA ILE A 113 -10.29 1.95 -5.92
C ILE A 113 -10.31 0.61 -6.67
N THR A 114 -10.96 0.58 -7.83
CA THR A 114 -11.07 -0.65 -8.65
C THR A 114 -9.70 -1.13 -9.12
N ARG A 115 -8.81 -0.22 -9.50
CA ARG A 115 -7.46 -0.58 -9.94
C ARG A 115 -6.70 -1.35 -8.86
N HIS A 116 -6.70 -0.85 -7.64
CA HIS A 116 -6.00 -1.51 -6.53
C HIS A 116 -6.63 -2.85 -6.16
N LEU A 117 -7.95 -2.92 -6.12
CA LEU A 117 -8.65 -4.17 -5.79
C LEU A 117 -8.50 -5.20 -6.89
N ALA A 118 -8.58 -4.79 -8.16
CA ALA A 118 -8.43 -5.68 -9.30
C ALA A 118 -7.02 -6.28 -9.37
N PHE A 119 -5.98 -5.49 -9.12
CA PHE A 119 -4.61 -5.97 -9.07
C PHE A 119 -4.46 -7.08 -8.03
N ARG A 120 -4.92 -6.82 -6.81
CA ARG A 120 -4.87 -7.79 -5.72
C ARG A 120 -5.64 -9.06 -6.06
N ASP A 121 -6.88 -8.92 -6.48
CA ASP A 121 -7.77 -10.06 -6.72
C ASP A 121 -7.33 -10.89 -7.92
N TYR A 122 -6.82 -10.23 -8.96
CA TYR A 122 -6.27 -10.91 -10.13
C TYR A 122 -5.10 -11.83 -9.75
N LEU A 123 -4.15 -11.32 -8.97
CA LEU A 123 -3.00 -12.12 -8.55
C LEU A 123 -3.40 -13.27 -7.63
N LYS A 124 -4.42 -13.08 -6.80
CA LYS A 124 -4.95 -14.16 -5.94
C LYS A 124 -5.52 -15.32 -6.74
N THR A 125 -6.13 -15.04 -7.90
CA THR A 125 -6.83 -16.04 -8.71
C THR A 125 -6.03 -16.53 -9.92
N HIS A 126 -4.83 -15.98 -10.15
CA HIS A 126 -3.96 -16.33 -11.27
C HIS A 126 -2.56 -16.71 -10.79
N PRO A 127 -2.37 -17.94 -10.26
CA PRO A 127 -1.08 -18.36 -9.69
C PRO A 127 0.11 -18.24 -10.64
N GLU A 128 -0.09 -18.46 -11.94
CA GLU A 128 0.97 -18.35 -12.94
C GLU A 128 1.48 -16.92 -13.04
N VAL A 129 0.56 -15.94 -13.13
CA VAL A 129 0.91 -14.52 -13.19
C VAL A 129 1.54 -14.08 -11.87
N LYS A 130 1.02 -14.55 -10.75
CA LYS A 130 1.60 -14.29 -9.43
C LYS A 130 3.05 -14.73 -9.36
N ASN A 131 3.35 -15.94 -9.83
CA ASN A 131 4.71 -16.48 -9.81
C ASN A 131 5.64 -15.70 -10.74
N GLU A 132 5.19 -15.34 -11.93
CA GLU A 132 5.96 -14.49 -12.86
C GLU A 132 6.27 -13.13 -12.25
N TYR A 133 5.28 -12.53 -11.59
CA TYR A 133 5.44 -11.24 -10.92
C TYR A 133 6.45 -11.35 -9.76
N ALA A 134 6.39 -12.42 -8.98
CA ALA A 134 7.33 -12.67 -7.90
C ALA A 134 8.77 -12.79 -8.40
N VAL A 135 8.99 -13.54 -9.49
CA VAL A 135 10.31 -13.69 -10.12
C VAL A 135 10.81 -12.35 -10.63
N LEU A 136 9.95 -11.57 -11.29
CA LEU A 136 10.30 -10.23 -11.78
C LEU A 136 10.73 -9.32 -10.62
N LYS A 137 9.98 -9.31 -9.53
CA LYS A 137 10.30 -8.48 -8.36
C LYS A 137 11.64 -8.84 -7.75
N LEU A 138 11.93 -10.14 -7.62
CA LEU A 138 13.22 -10.59 -7.10
C LEU A 138 14.37 -10.15 -8.00
N ARG A 139 14.22 -10.26 -9.31
CA ARG A 139 15.22 -9.79 -10.28
C ARG A 139 15.42 -8.29 -10.23
N LEU A 140 14.33 -7.53 -10.10
CA LEU A 140 14.40 -6.07 -10.02
C LEU A 140 15.05 -5.60 -8.72
N ALA A 141 14.77 -6.27 -7.61
CA ALA A 141 15.41 -5.97 -6.33
C ALA A 141 16.93 -6.23 -6.39
N GLU A 142 17.34 -7.29 -7.08
CA GLU A 142 18.75 -7.61 -7.28
C GLU A 142 19.44 -6.60 -8.23
N LYS A 143 18.76 -6.20 -9.32
CA LYS A 143 19.27 -5.27 -10.31
C LYS A 143 19.27 -3.81 -9.84
N TYR A 144 18.24 -3.42 -9.09
CA TYR A 144 18.03 -2.03 -8.63
C TYR A 144 17.85 -1.96 -7.11
N PRO A 145 18.86 -2.37 -6.33
CA PRO A 145 18.69 -2.49 -4.86
C PRO A 145 18.44 -1.13 -4.15
N TYR A 146 18.76 -0.02 -4.81
CA TYR A 146 18.58 1.33 -4.24
C TYR A 146 17.75 2.25 -5.14
N ASP A 147 17.21 1.73 -6.24
CA ASP A 147 16.39 2.49 -7.17
C ASP A 147 14.94 2.03 -7.09
N ILE A 148 14.22 2.55 -6.10
CA ILE A 148 12.82 2.18 -5.85
C ILE A 148 11.90 2.59 -7.00
N ASP A 149 12.18 3.70 -7.68
CA ASP A 149 11.33 4.19 -8.76
C ASP A 149 11.40 3.25 -9.97
N ALA A 150 12.60 2.85 -10.40
CA ALA A 150 12.77 1.88 -11.48
C ALA A 150 12.13 0.53 -11.13
N TYR A 151 12.30 0.05 -9.91
CA TYR A 151 11.71 -1.18 -9.43
C TYR A 151 10.18 -1.14 -9.53
N CYS A 152 9.56 -0.08 -9.03
CA CYS A 152 8.09 0.04 -9.02
C CYS A 152 7.52 0.23 -10.41
N GLU A 153 8.17 1.06 -11.26
CA GLU A 153 7.70 1.35 -12.61
C GLU A 153 7.70 0.10 -13.49
N ILE A 154 8.79 -0.65 -13.52
CA ILE A 154 8.90 -1.86 -14.33
C ILE A 154 7.95 -2.94 -13.82
N GLY A 155 7.83 -3.10 -12.50
CA GLY A 155 6.91 -4.06 -11.91
C GLY A 155 5.46 -3.78 -12.29
N ARG A 156 5.04 -2.52 -12.27
CA ARG A 156 3.69 -2.13 -12.66
C ARG A 156 3.42 -2.35 -14.15
N ALA A 157 4.40 -2.07 -14.99
CA ALA A 157 4.26 -2.24 -16.43
C ALA A 157 4.11 -3.72 -16.82
N HIS A 158 4.68 -4.63 -16.04
CA HIS A 158 4.59 -6.08 -16.29
C HIS A 158 3.17 -6.62 -16.03
N VAL A 159 2.49 -6.10 -15.04
CA VAL A 159 1.15 -6.52 -14.64
C VAL A 159 0.07 -5.66 -15.29
#